data_0488d6c2ed427f096464c8130658eadf
#
_entry.id   0488d6c2ed427f096464c8130658eadf
#
_cell.length_a   1.000
_cell.length_b   1.000
_cell.length_c   1.000
_cell.angle_alpha   90.00
_cell.angle_beta   90.00
_cell.angle_gamma   90.00
#
_symmetry.space_group_name_H-M   'P 1'
#
loop_
_entity.id
_entity.type
_entity.pdbx_description
1 polymer ?
#
loop_
_entity_poly.entity_id
_entity_poly.type
_entity_poly.pdbx_seq_one_letter_code
_entity_poly.pdbx_strand_id
1 'polypeptide(L)'
;MEKYILSIDQGTTSSRAILFNQKGEIAGVAQREFKQYFPQSGWVEHDANEIWTSVLAVMTEVINENDVRADQIAGIGITNQRETTVVWDKHTGRPIYHAVVWQSRQTQSICSELKQQGYEQTFRDKTGLLLDPYFAGTKVKWILDNVEGAREKAENGDLLFGTIDTWLVWKLSGKAAHITDYSNASRTLMFNIHDLEWDDELLELLTVPKNMLPEVKPSSEVYGKTIDYHFYGQEVPIAGVAGDQQAALFGQACFERGDVKNTYGTGGFMLMNTGDKAVKSESGLLTTIAYGIDGKVNYALEGSIFVSGSAIQWLRDGLRMINSAPQSESYATRVDSTEGVYVVPAFVGLGTPYWDSEARGAIFGLSRGTEKEHFIRATIESLCYQTRDVMEAMSKDSGIDVQSLRVDGGAVKNNFIMQFQADIVNTSVERPEIQETTALGAAFLAGLAVGFWESKDDIAKNWKLEEKFDPKMDEGEREKLYRGWKKAVEATQVFKTE
;
A
#
# COMPACT_ATOMS: atom_id res chain seq x y z
N MET A 1 -14.74 -32.05 3.97
CA MET A 1 -13.29 -31.76 3.92
C MET A 1 -13.15 -30.25 4.01
N GLU A 2 -12.29 -29.76 4.90
CA GLU A 2 -12.07 -28.33 5.08
C GLU A 2 -11.45 -27.74 3.81
N LYS A 3 -11.91 -26.56 3.42
CA LYS A 3 -11.43 -25.83 2.26
C LYS A 3 -10.78 -24.53 2.73
N TYR A 4 -9.87 -24.02 1.91
CA TYR A 4 -9.09 -22.81 2.21
C TYR A 4 -9.05 -21.89 0.99
N ILE A 5 -8.87 -20.60 1.24
CA ILE A 5 -8.38 -19.66 0.23
C ILE A 5 -6.89 -19.45 0.48
N LEU A 6 -6.10 -19.59 -0.57
CA LEU A 6 -4.68 -19.24 -0.57
C LEU A 6 -4.52 -17.77 -0.96
N SER A 7 -3.98 -16.97 -0.07
CA SER A 7 -3.64 -15.57 -0.36
C SER A 7 -2.14 -15.43 -0.60
N ILE A 8 -1.78 -14.77 -1.68
CA ILE A 8 -0.41 -14.37 -2.00
C ILE A 8 -0.30 -12.88 -1.71
N ASP A 9 0.56 -12.52 -0.76
CA ASP A 9 0.90 -11.14 -0.43
C ASP A 9 2.34 -10.86 -0.89
N GLN A 10 2.47 -10.20 -2.02
CA GLN A 10 3.77 -9.87 -2.60
C GLN A 10 4.16 -8.42 -2.19
N GLY A 11 4.89 -8.30 -1.09
CA GLY A 11 5.35 -7.03 -0.55
C GLY A 11 6.65 -6.52 -1.17
N THR A 12 7.12 -5.36 -0.70
CA THR A 12 8.34 -4.72 -1.22
C THR A 12 9.62 -5.51 -0.90
N THR A 13 9.67 -6.19 0.23
CA THR A 13 10.89 -6.88 0.69
C THR A 13 10.75 -8.40 0.77
N SER A 14 9.52 -8.90 0.74
CA SER A 14 9.25 -10.33 0.88
C SER A 14 7.95 -10.72 0.17
N SER A 15 7.87 -12.00 -0.18
CA SER A 15 6.63 -12.65 -0.60
C SER A 15 6.10 -13.52 0.51
N ARG A 16 4.78 -13.53 0.68
CA ARG A 16 4.08 -14.27 1.73
C ARG A 16 2.93 -15.07 1.12
N ALA A 17 2.69 -16.26 1.64
CA ALA A 17 1.51 -17.06 1.33
C ALA A 17 0.80 -17.40 2.64
N ILE A 18 -0.52 -17.18 2.67
CA ILE A 18 -1.36 -17.39 3.86
C ILE A 18 -2.58 -18.21 3.47
N LEU A 19 -2.88 -19.23 4.24
CA LEU A 19 -4.09 -20.02 4.13
C LEU A 19 -5.16 -19.49 5.08
N PHE A 20 -6.33 -19.18 4.55
CA PHE A 20 -7.50 -18.74 5.34
C PHE A 20 -8.62 -19.78 5.25
N ASN A 21 -9.19 -20.13 6.41
CA ASN A 21 -10.38 -20.96 6.48
C ASN A 21 -11.66 -20.13 6.27
N GLN A 22 -12.82 -20.78 6.31
CA GLN A 22 -14.12 -20.12 6.07
C GLN A 22 -14.50 -19.09 7.11
N LYS A 23 -13.88 -19.13 8.30
CA LYS A 23 -14.07 -18.12 9.36
C LYS A 23 -13.12 -16.93 9.19
N GLY A 24 -12.29 -16.92 8.18
CA GLY A 24 -11.23 -15.92 7.98
C GLY A 24 -10.02 -16.11 8.89
N GLU A 25 -9.93 -17.22 9.63
CA GLU A 25 -8.81 -17.52 10.52
C GLU A 25 -7.60 -18.04 9.73
N ILE A 26 -6.40 -17.71 10.19
CA ILE A 26 -5.14 -18.14 9.57
C ILE A 26 -4.89 -19.61 9.90
N ALA A 27 -4.80 -20.47 8.88
CA ALA A 27 -4.46 -21.88 9.02
C ALA A 27 -2.97 -22.16 8.79
N GLY A 28 -2.27 -21.30 8.05
CA GLY A 28 -0.84 -21.43 7.81
C GLY A 28 -0.26 -20.17 7.18
N VAL A 29 1.04 -19.95 7.41
CA VAL A 29 1.80 -18.81 6.87
C VAL A 29 3.18 -19.27 6.43
N ALA A 30 3.61 -18.86 5.25
CA ALA A 30 5.00 -18.95 4.81
C ALA A 30 5.46 -17.59 4.26
N GLN A 31 6.72 -17.24 4.51
CA GLN A 31 7.28 -15.96 4.08
C GLN A 31 8.74 -16.13 3.66
N ARG A 32 9.12 -15.47 2.57
CA ARG A 32 10.51 -15.40 2.10
C ARG A 32 10.86 -14.01 1.60
N GLU A 33 12.01 -13.53 2.04
CA GLU A 33 12.63 -12.32 1.52
C GLU A 33 13.26 -12.58 0.16
N PHE A 34 13.41 -11.51 -0.63
CA PHE A 34 14.15 -11.51 -1.89
C PHE A 34 15.05 -10.27 -1.96
N LYS A 35 16.01 -10.31 -2.88
CA LYS A 35 17.05 -9.30 -2.97
C LYS A 35 16.51 -7.97 -3.50
N GLN A 36 16.99 -6.88 -2.88
CA GLN A 36 16.77 -5.51 -3.33
C GLN A 36 18.00 -5.04 -4.10
N TYR A 37 17.80 -4.30 -5.19
CA TYR A 37 18.87 -3.76 -6.03
C TYR A 37 18.83 -2.24 -6.01
N PHE A 38 20.00 -1.61 -5.84
CA PHE A 38 20.17 -0.16 -5.78
C PHE A 38 21.25 0.27 -6.76
N PRO A 39 20.95 0.30 -8.08
CA PRO A 39 21.98 0.54 -9.12
C PRO A 39 22.62 1.92 -9.03
N GLN A 40 21.84 2.92 -8.62
CA GLN A 40 22.28 4.32 -8.44
C GLN A 40 21.57 4.91 -7.20
N SER A 41 22.05 6.06 -6.75
CA SER A 41 21.42 6.80 -5.64
C SER A 41 19.95 7.12 -5.99
N GLY A 42 19.03 6.71 -5.09
CA GLY A 42 17.59 6.89 -5.27
C GLY A 42 16.91 5.91 -6.24
N TRP A 43 17.65 4.98 -6.86
CA TRP A 43 17.09 3.93 -7.70
C TRP A 43 16.85 2.67 -6.87
N VAL A 44 15.67 2.07 -7.06
CA VAL A 44 15.30 0.82 -6.41
C VAL A 44 14.70 -0.12 -7.44
N GLU A 45 15.25 -1.32 -7.53
CA GLU A 45 14.85 -2.32 -8.51
C GLU A 45 14.73 -3.71 -7.87
N HIS A 46 13.88 -4.55 -8.47
CA HIS A 46 13.76 -5.98 -8.14
C HIS A 46 13.97 -6.85 -9.38
N ASP A 47 14.47 -8.05 -9.21
CA ASP A 47 14.39 -9.07 -10.26
C ASP A 47 13.00 -9.73 -10.21
N ALA A 48 12.21 -9.55 -11.27
CA ALA A 48 10.87 -10.10 -11.36
C ALA A 48 10.85 -11.65 -11.34
N ASN A 49 11.94 -12.31 -11.75
CA ASN A 49 12.08 -13.76 -11.64
C ASN A 49 12.38 -14.21 -10.20
N GLU A 50 13.16 -13.43 -9.43
CA GLU A 50 13.34 -13.70 -8.00
C GLU A 50 12.02 -13.55 -7.24
N ILE A 51 11.20 -12.52 -7.55
CA ILE A 51 9.84 -12.37 -7.02
C ILE A 51 9.01 -13.62 -7.34
N TRP A 52 8.97 -14.04 -8.61
CA TRP A 52 8.24 -15.23 -9.04
C TRP A 52 8.68 -16.49 -8.29
N THR A 53 9.98 -16.70 -8.18
CA THR A 53 10.56 -17.87 -7.49
C THR A 53 10.21 -17.85 -6.00
N SER A 54 10.25 -16.69 -5.37
CA SER A 54 9.86 -16.55 -3.96
C SER A 54 8.39 -16.85 -3.73
N VAL A 55 7.50 -16.42 -4.65
CA VAL A 55 6.06 -16.73 -4.61
C VAL A 55 5.82 -18.24 -4.73
N LEU A 56 6.44 -18.91 -5.69
CA LEU A 56 6.33 -20.37 -5.81
C LEU A 56 6.81 -21.10 -4.55
N ALA A 57 7.91 -20.61 -3.98
CA ALA A 57 8.48 -21.20 -2.77
C ALA A 57 7.52 -21.09 -1.57
N VAL A 58 6.95 -19.90 -1.30
CA VAL A 58 6.03 -19.73 -0.16
C VAL A 58 4.69 -20.43 -0.39
N MET A 59 4.19 -20.52 -1.63
CA MET A 59 3.01 -21.31 -1.95
C MET A 59 3.22 -22.79 -1.65
N THR A 60 4.37 -23.33 -2.05
CA THR A 60 4.75 -24.72 -1.79
C THR A 60 4.91 -24.98 -0.30
N GLU A 61 5.61 -24.10 0.39
CA GLU A 61 5.93 -24.21 1.82
C GLU A 61 4.65 -24.20 2.67
N VAL A 62 3.75 -23.24 2.47
CA VAL A 62 2.53 -23.11 3.27
C VAL A 62 1.59 -24.33 3.13
N ILE A 63 1.54 -24.95 1.93
CA ILE A 63 0.74 -26.14 1.67
C ILE A 63 1.35 -27.36 2.36
N ASN A 64 2.67 -27.57 2.20
CA ASN A 64 3.36 -28.75 2.73
C ASN A 64 3.47 -28.72 4.26
N GLU A 65 3.77 -27.58 4.86
CA GLU A 65 3.92 -27.45 6.32
C GLU A 65 2.61 -27.59 7.09
N ASN A 66 1.48 -27.40 6.43
CA ASN A 66 0.15 -27.49 7.05
C ASN A 66 -0.63 -28.74 6.60
N ASP A 67 0.02 -29.69 5.92
CA ASP A 67 -0.61 -30.92 5.41
C ASP A 67 -1.87 -30.66 4.57
N VAL A 68 -1.92 -29.54 3.85
CA VAL A 68 -3.04 -29.16 2.99
C VAL A 68 -2.81 -29.71 1.60
N ARG A 69 -3.85 -30.31 1.02
CA ARG A 69 -3.78 -30.80 -0.35
C ARG A 69 -4.28 -29.73 -1.32
N ALA A 70 -3.75 -29.73 -2.53
CA ALA A 70 -4.13 -28.75 -3.57
C ALA A 70 -5.64 -28.74 -3.86
N ASP A 71 -6.34 -29.91 -3.75
CA ASP A 71 -7.79 -30.01 -3.94
C ASP A 71 -8.62 -29.39 -2.78
N GLN A 72 -7.98 -28.99 -1.68
CA GLN A 72 -8.60 -28.22 -0.59
C GLN A 72 -8.54 -26.71 -0.83
N ILE A 73 -7.76 -26.22 -1.81
CA ILE A 73 -7.70 -24.81 -2.15
C ILE A 73 -8.85 -24.45 -3.08
N ALA A 74 -9.78 -23.63 -2.60
CA ALA A 74 -10.95 -23.21 -3.36
C ALA A 74 -10.62 -22.11 -4.38
N GLY A 75 -9.64 -21.27 -4.08
CA GLY A 75 -9.18 -20.19 -4.95
C GLY A 75 -7.93 -19.51 -4.44
N ILE A 76 -7.31 -18.69 -5.29
CA ILE A 76 -6.13 -17.91 -5.01
C ILE A 76 -6.48 -16.42 -5.10
N GLY A 77 -6.16 -15.66 -4.04
CA GLY A 77 -6.17 -14.21 -4.02
C GLY A 77 -4.74 -13.67 -4.08
N ILE A 78 -4.54 -12.57 -4.80
CA ILE A 78 -3.25 -11.92 -4.97
C ILE A 78 -3.36 -10.47 -4.52
N THR A 79 -2.48 -10.06 -3.63
CA THR A 79 -2.22 -8.67 -3.34
C THR A 79 -0.75 -8.36 -3.52
N ASN A 80 -0.42 -7.13 -3.86
CA ASN A 80 0.93 -6.78 -4.30
C ASN A 80 1.34 -5.38 -3.88
N GLN A 81 2.65 -5.18 -3.73
CA GLN A 81 3.22 -3.85 -3.78
C GLN A 81 2.79 -3.15 -5.06
N ARG A 82 2.11 -2.00 -4.92
CA ARG A 82 1.54 -1.29 -6.08
C ARG A 82 2.64 -0.62 -6.91
N GLU A 83 2.30 -0.15 -8.09
CA GLU A 83 3.12 0.67 -9.00
C GLU A 83 4.42 0.04 -9.50
N THR A 84 4.96 -0.96 -8.82
CA THR A 84 6.18 -1.66 -9.25
C THR A 84 5.96 -2.27 -10.62
N THR A 85 6.81 -1.86 -11.57
CA THR A 85 6.59 -2.00 -13.02
C THR A 85 7.45 -3.08 -13.61
N VAL A 86 6.83 -4.03 -14.31
CA VAL A 86 7.52 -5.10 -15.07
C VAL A 86 7.19 -4.95 -16.56
N VAL A 87 8.20 -5.04 -17.41
CA VAL A 87 8.05 -5.17 -18.88
C VAL A 87 8.76 -6.43 -19.32
N TRP A 88 8.05 -7.29 -20.06
CA TRP A 88 8.62 -8.56 -20.49
C TRP A 88 8.26 -8.91 -21.94
N ASP A 89 9.09 -9.73 -22.56
CA ASP A 89 8.86 -10.29 -23.88
C ASP A 89 7.79 -11.39 -23.79
N LYS A 90 6.67 -11.22 -24.50
CA LYS A 90 5.52 -12.14 -24.44
C LYS A 90 5.81 -13.55 -24.96
N HIS A 91 6.78 -13.68 -25.87
CA HIS A 91 7.13 -14.97 -26.48
C HIS A 91 8.02 -15.80 -25.57
N THR A 92 9.06 -15.17 -25.03
CA THR A 92 10.03 -15.83 -24.15
C THR A 92 9.59 -15.86 -22.69
N GLY A 93 8.78 -14.89 -22.26
CA GLY A 93 8.41 -14.68 -20.86
C GLY A 93 9.55 -14.10 -20.02
N ARG A 94 10.56 -13.49 -20.64
CA ARG A 94 11.70 -12.88 -19.93
C ARG A 94 11.48 -11.39 -19.73
N PRO A 95 11.61 -10.88 -18.49
CA PRO A 95 11.71 -9.45 -18.27
C PRO A 95 12.86 -8.86 -19.08
N ILE A 96 12.62 -7.71 -19.72
CA ILE A 96 13.65 -7.02 -20.52
C ILE A 96 14.52 -6.08 -19.67
N TYR A 97 14.06 -5.79 -18.46
CA TYR A 97 14.73 -4.99 -17.44
C TYR A 97 14.28 -5.45 -16.05
N HIS A 98 15.01 -5.06 -15.00
CA HIS A 98 14.53 -5.24 -13.63
C HIS A 98 13.17 -4.55 -13.41
N ALA A 99 12.37 -5.06 -12.50
CA ALA A 99 11.16 -4.37 -12.06
C ALA A 99 11.53 -3.06 -11.38
N VAL A 100 11.03 -1.95 -11.90
CA VAL A 100 11.26 -0.62 -11.30
C VAL A 100 10.29 -0.43 -10.15
N VAL A 101 10.83 -0.34 -8.94
CA VAL A 101 10.05 -0.33 -7.69
C VAL A 101 9.35 1.02 -7.49
N TRP A 102 8.23 1.02 -6.82
CA TRP A 102 7.44 2.22 -6.48
C TRP A 102 8.25 3.31 -5.76
N GLN A 103 9.28 2.92 -4.98
CA GLN A 103 10.19 3.83 -4.27
C GLN A 103 11.23 4.50 -5.19
N SER A 104 11.45 3.95 -6.40
CA SER A 104 12.53 4.41 -7.27
C SER A 104 12.29 5.82 -7.81
N ARG A 105 13.32 6.66 -7.73
CA ARG A 105 13.29 8.04 -8.22
C ARG A 105 13.86 8.19 -9.65
N GLN A 106 14.18 7.08 -10.34
CA GLN A 106 14.83 7.11 -11.66
C GLN A 106 14.03 7.80 -12.77
N THR A 107 12.72 7.99 -12.59
CA THR A 107 11.86 8.67 -13.55
C THR A 107 11.55 10.14 -13.18
N GLN A 108 12.26 10.71 -12.21
CA GLN A 108 12.03 12.08 -11.74
C GLN A 108 12.13 13.12 -12.85
N SER A 109 13.08 12.95 -13.78
CA SER A 109 13.26 13.86 -14.92
C SER A 109 12.05 13.87 -15.86
N ILE A 110 11.46 12.69 -16.11
CA ILE A 110 10.24 12.55 -16.93
C ILE A 110 9.08 13.31 -16.28
N CYS A 111 8.89 13.15 -14.97
CA CYS A 111 7.85 13.88 -14.24
C CYS A 111 8.09 15.40 -14.30
N SER A 112 9.31 15.85 -14.12
CA SER A 112 9.67 17.28 -14.18
C SER A 112 9.40 17.86 -15.57
N GLU A 113 9.75 17.15 -16.63
CA GLU A 113 9.52 17.57 -18.02
C GLU A 113 8.01 17.71 -18.30
N LEU A 114 7.20 16.71 -17.95
CA LEU A 114 5.75 16.73 -18.14
C LEU A 114 5.08 17.87 -17.34
N LYS A 115 5.58 18.17 -16.13
CA LYS A 115 5.13 19.33 -15.34
C LYS A 115 5.47 20.65 -16.01
N GLN A 116 6.69 20.79 -16.52
CA GLN A 116 7.11 22.00 -17.25
C GLN A 116 6.31 22.22 -18.54
N GLN A 117 5.87 21.16 -19.18
CA GLN A 117 4.97 21.18 -20.34
C GLN A 117 3.51 21.49 -19.98
N GLY A 118 3.19 21.56 -18.68
CA GLY A 118 1.84 21.96 -18.18
C GLY A 118 0.84 20.82 -18.06
N TYR A 119 1.26 19.54 -18.12
CA TYR A 119 0.35 18.39 -18.10
C TYR A 119 -0.06 17.91 -16.72
N GLU A 120 0.46 18.50 -15.64
CA GLU A 120 0.17 18.04 -14.28
C GLU A 120 -1.34 17.98 -13.97
N GLN A 121 -2.09 18.99 -14.40
CA GLN A 121 -3.53 19.03 -14.17
C GLN A 121 -4.28 17.98 -15.00
N THR A 122 -3.84 17.70 -16.23
CA THR A 122 -4.43 16.64 -17.09
C THR A 122 -4.32 15.26 -16.40
N PHE A 123 -3.13 14.92 -15.90
CA PHE A 123 -2.94 13.67 -15.16
C PHE A 123 -3.80 13.64 -13.90
N ARG A 124 -3.82 14.73 -13.12
CA ARG A 124 -4.59 14.80 -11.88
C ARG A 124 -6.09 14.63 -12.09
N ASP A 125 -6.65 15.30 -13.09
CA ASP A 125 -8.09 15.25 -13.35
C ASP A 125 -8.55 13.88 -13.85
N LYS A 126 -7.75 13.18 -14.65
CA LYS A 126 -8.10 11.87 -15.20
C LYS A 126 -7.79 10.70 -14.29
N THR A 127 -6.72 10.80 -13.51
CA THR A 127 -6.21 9.67 -12.71
C THR A 127 -6.41 9.83 -11.20
N GLY A 128 -6.66 11.05 -10.72
CA GLY A 128 -6.67 11.36 -9.28
C GLY A 128 -5.29 11.37 -8.62
N LEU A 129 -4.22 11.19 -9.41
CA LEU A 129 -2.85 11.07 -8.92
C LEU A 129 -2.04 12.35 -9.17
N LEU A 130 -0.96 12.50 -8.44
CA LEU A 130 0.08 13.49 -8.73
C LEU A 130 1.03 12.96 -9.81
N LEU A 131 1.64 13.87 -10.56
CA LEU A 131 2.69 13.50 -11.52
C LEU A 131 4.01 13.31 -10.75
N ASP A 132 4.24 12.08 -10.28
CA ASP A 132 5.36 11.69 -9.43
C ASP A 132 5.97 10.35 -9.89
N PRO A 133 7.29 10.14 -9.72
CA PRO A 133 7.96 8.86 -10.02
C PRO A 133 7.38 7.64 -9.28
N TYR A 134 6.59 7.86 -8.26
CA TYR A 134 5.90 6.82 -7.51
C TYR A 134 5.08 5.89 -8.43
N PHE A 135 4.37 6.45 -9.41
CA PHE A 135 3.41 5.73 -10.24
C PHE A 135 4.02 5.05 -11.47
N ALA A 136 3.32 4.03 -12.02
CA ALA A 136 3.89 3.10 -12.99
C ALA A 136 4.19 3.70 -14.38
N GLY A 137 3.35 4.62 -14.89
CA GLY A 137 3.41 5.06 -16.29
C GLY A 137 4.75 5.65 -16.71
N THR A 138 5.37 6.48 -15.85
CA THR A 138 6.71 7.03 -16.13
C THR A 138 7.81 5.98 -16.12
N LYS A 139 7.63 4.88 -15.37
CA LYS A 139 8.57 3.75 -15.33
C LYS A 139 8.50 2.93 -16.63
N VAL A 140 7.29 2.72 -17.17
CA VAL A 140 7.14 2.09 -18.49
C VAL A 140 7.85 2.91 -19.56
N LYS A 141 7.55 4.24 -19.61
CA LYS A 141 8.23 5.15 -20.54
C LYS A 141 9.75 5.06 -20.40
N TRP A 142 10.27 5.11 -19.19
CA TRP A 142 11.71 5.04 -18.93
C TRP A 142 12.33 3.73 -19.47
N ILE A 143 11.70 2.59 -19.22
CA ILE A 143 12.18 1.29 -19.72
C ILE A 143 12.21 1.29 -21.24
N LEU A 144 11.14 1.74 -21.90
CA LEU A 144 11.07 1.77 -23.36
C LEU A 144 12.10 2.71 -24.00
N ASP A 145 12.44 3.81 -23.33
CA ASP A 145 13.39 4.80 -23.83
C ASP A 145 14.86 4.42 -23.55
N ASN A 146 15.14 3.61 -22.53
CA ASN A 146 16.51 3.34 -22.09
C ASN A 146 16.99 1.88 -22.35
N VAL A 147 16.10 0.95 -22.63
CA VAL A 147 16.47 -0.43 -22.98
C VAL A 147 16.54 -0.56 -24.49
N GLU A 148 17.68 -1.00 -25.00
CA GLU A 148 17.94 -1.13 -26.45
C GLU A 148 16.90 -2.01 -27.15
N GLY A 149 16.28 -1.49 -28.21
CA GLY A 149 15.25 -2.19 -29.01
C GLY A 149 13.89 -2.35 -28.31
N ALA A 150 13.72 -1.87 -27.06
CA ALA A 150 12.47 -2.03 -26.33
C ALA A 150 11.31 -1.30 -26.98
N ARG A 151 11.52 -0.07 -27.44
CA ARG A 151 10.46 0.74 -28.08
C ARG A 151 9.93 0.08 -29.35
N GLU A 152 10.81 -0.37 -30.25
CA GLU A 152 10.44 -1.05 -31.48
C GLU A 152 9.65 -2.36 -31.18
N LYS A 153 10.12 -3.16 -30.22
CA LYS A 153 9.42 -4.37 -29.79
C LYS A 153 8.04 -4.08 -29.20
N ALA A 154 7.92 -3.00 -28.42
CA ALA A 154 6.64 -2.59 -27.85
C ALA A 154 5.64 -2.18 -28.94
N GLU A 155 6.07 -1.36 -29.91
CA GLU A 155 5.26 -0.93 -31.04
C GLU A 155 4.83 -2.11 -31.92
N ASN A 156 5.69 -3.11 -32.09
CA ASN A 156 5.38 -4.36 -32.81
C ASN A 156 4.46 -5.30 -32.00
N GLY A 157 4.17 -4.99 -30.74
CA GLY A 157 3.34 -5.81 -29.87
C GLY A 157 4.02 -7.07 -29.33
N ASP A 158 5.36 -7.07 -29.22
CA ASP A 158 6.15 -8.19 -28.68
C ASP A 158 6.38 -8.10 -27.18
N LEU A 159 6.11 -6.92 -26.57
CA LEU A 159 6.27 -6.69 -25.15
C LEU A 159 4.90 -6.60 -24.45
N LEU A 160 4.88 -7.04 -23.21
CA LEU A 160 3.79 -6.86 -22.28
C LEU A 160 4.25 -6.03 -21.09
N PHE A 161 3.33 -5.24 -20.55
CA PHE A 161 3.49 -4.49 -19.31
C PHE A 161 2.55 -5.07 -18.24
N GLY A 162 2.98 -4.99 -17.02
CA GLY A 162 2.15 -5.20 -15.84
C GLY A 162 2.78 -4.66 -14.57
N THR A 163 1.95 -4.41 -13.60
CA THR A 163 2.35 -4.36 -12.20
C THR A 163 2.54 -5.79 -11.68
N ILE A 164 2.96 -5.96 -10.45
CA ILE A 164 3.34 -7.29 -9.93
C ILE A 164 2.17 -8.29 -9.97
N ASP A 165 0.95 -7.83 -9.71
CA ASP A 165 -0.26 -8.67 -9.86
C ASP A 165 -0.38 -9.28 -11.26
N THR A 166 -0.25 -8.45 -12.30
CA THR A 166 -0.32 -8.89 -13.69
C THR A 166 0.78 -9.91 -14.00
N TRP A 167 2.01 -9.65 -13.55
CA TRP A 167 3.12 -10.57 -13.70
C TRP A 167 2.83 -11.94 -13.06
N LEU A 168 2.32 -11.94 -11.83
CA LEU A 168 2.00 -13.17 -11.10
C LEU A 168 0.84 -13.94 -11.72
N VAL A 169 -0.25 -13.25 -12.09
CA VAL A 169 -1.39 -13.89 -12.77
C VAL A 169 -0.95 -14.51 -14.10
N TRP A 170 -0.16 -13.78 -14.89
CA TRP A 170 0.36 -14.26 -16.16
C TRP A 170 1.26 -15.49 -15.99
N LYS A 171 2.11 -15.51 -14.96
CA LYS A 171 2.96 -16.66 -14.64
C LYS A 171 2.17 -17.85 -14.13
N LEU A 172 1.27 -17.66 -13.17
CA LEU A 172 0.45 -18.70 -12.57
C LEU A 172 -0.49 -19.37 -13.59
N SER A 173 -1.06 -18.57 -14.49
CA SER A 173 -1.97 -19.07 -15.54
C SER A 173 -1.25 -19.70 -16.75
N GLY A 174 0.07 -19.82 -16.72
CA GLY A 174 0.83 -20.34 -17.84
C GLY A 174 0.73 -19.48 -19.10
N LYS A 175 0.72 -18.15 -18.93
CA LYS A 175 0.60 -17.13 -19.99
C LYS A 175 -0.81 -16.97 -20.58
N ALA A 176 -1.84 -17.57 -19.96
CA ALA A 176 -3.20 -17.54 -20.49
C ALA A 176 -3.94 -16.23 -20.16
N ALA A 177 -3.62 -15.58 -19.03
CA ALA A 177 -4.29 -14.37 -18.58
C ALA A 177 -3.29 -13.21 -18.42
N HIS A 178 -3.50 -12.14 -19.18
CA HIS A 178 -2.77 -10.87 -19.06
C HIS A 178 -3.75 -9.80 -18.59
N ILE A 179 -3.95 -9.74 -17.28
CA ILE A 179 -4.94 -8.87 -16.63
C ILE A 179 -4.32 -8.07 -15.49
N THR A 180 -4.98 -6.99 -15.14
CA THR A 180 -4.83 -6.28 -13.87
C THR A 180 -6.20 -5.96 -13.32
N ASP A 181 -6.31 -5.57 -12.04
CA ASP A 181 -7.57 -5.11 -11.49
C ASP A 181 -7.70 -3.58 -11.52
N TYR A 182 -8.91 -3.07 -11.24
CA TYR A 182 -9.16 -1.63 -11.18
C TYR A 182 -8.27 -0.91 -10.16
N SER A 183 -8.00 -1.51 -9.01
CA SER A 183 -7.21 -0.88 -7.97
C SER A 183 -5.74 -0.67 -8.40
N ASN A 184 -5.11 -1.67 -9.01
CA ASN A 184 -3.76 -1.56 -9.57
C ASN A 184 -3.73 -0.65 -10.82
N ALA A 185 -4.71 -0.76 -11.73
CA ALA A 185 -4.81 0.09 -12.91
C ALA A 185 -4.85 1.58 -12.52
N SER A 186 -5.59 1.93 -11.44
CA SER A 186 -5.70 3.30 -10.95
C SER A 186 -4.38 3.89 -10.42
N ARG A 187 -3.31 3.08 -10.31
CA ARG A 187 -1.98 3.50 -9.83
C ARG A 187 -0.96 3.72 -10.95
N THR A 188 -1.40 3.77 -12.19
CA THR A 188 -0.48 3.71 -13.34
C THR A 188 -0.19 5.05 -14.01
N LEU A 189 -0.93 6.12 -13.74
CA LEU A 189 -0.96 7.36 -14.54
C LEU A 189 -1.44 7.17 -15.99
N MET A 190 -1.93 5.99 -16.34
CA MET A 190 -2.39 5.66 -17.69
C MET A 190 -3.89 5.33 -17.74
N PHE A 191 -4.51 5.14 -16.58
CA PHE A 191 -5.89 4.70 -16.44
C PHE A 191 -6.80 5.86 -16.02
N ASN A 192 -7.87 6.11 -16.78
CA ASN A 192 -8.88 7.09 -16.44
C ASN A 192 -9.84 6.48 -15.41
N ILE A 193 -9.82 6.98 -14.19
CA ILE A 193 -10.63 6.45 -13.08
C ILE A 193 -12.12 6.79 -13.20
N HIS A 194 -12.49 7.70 -14.07
CA HIS A 194 -13.89 8.11 -14.32
C HIS A 194 -14.53 7.28 -15.42
N ASP A 195 -13.79 7.07 -16.54
CA ASP A 195 -14.24 6.30 -17.70
C ASP A 195 -13.96 4.80 -17.55
N LEU A 196 -13.13 4.43 -16.58
CA LEU A 196 -12.71 3.06 -16.26
C LEU A 196 -12.02 2.34 -17.43
N GLU A 197 -11.15 3.07 -18.14
CA GLU A 197 -10.40 2.56 -19.29
C GLU A 197 -8.99 3.17 -19.37
N TRP A 198 -8.11 2.51 -20.12
CA TRP A 198 -6.82 3.07 -20.50
C TRP A 198 -7.04 4.32 -21.35
N ASP A 199 -6.50 5.46 -20.92
CA ASP A 199 -6.75 6.77 -21.53
C ASP A 199 -5.75 7.06 -22.65
N ASP A 200 -6.24 7.23 -23.87
CA ASP A 200 -5.40 7.40 -25.06
C ASP A 200 -4.54 8.67 -25.00
N GLU A 201 -5.04 9.77 -24.40
CA GLU A 201 -4.26 11.00 -24.24
C GLU A 201 -3.09 10.80 -23.26
N LEU A 202 -3.35 10.13 -22.12
CA LEU A 202 -2.29 9.82 -21.14
C LEU A 202 -1.24 8.88 -21.74
N LEU A 203 -1.67 7.89 -22.53
CA LEU A 203 -0.75 6.98 -23.23
C LEU A 203 0.10 7.70 -24.26
N GLU A 204 -0.47 8.66 -25.01
CA GLU A 204 0.28 9.50 -25.97
C GLU A 204 1.32 10.36 -25.24
N LEU A 205 0.95 11.05 -24.16
CA LEU A 205 1.86 11.86 -23.35
C LEU A 205 3.02 11.05 -22.76
N LEU A 206 2.75 9.82 -22.33
CA LEU A 206 3.76 8.89 -21.83
C LEU A 206 4.44 8.09 -22.94
N THR A 207 3.99 8.20 -24.19
CA THR A 207 4.51 7.43 -25.33
C THR A 207 4.49 5.91 -25.06
N VAL A 208 3.42 5.39 -24.46
CA VAL A 208 3.23 3.98 -24.13
C VAL A 208 2.26 3.32 -25.12
N PRO A 209 2.68 2.30 -25.88
CA PRO A 209 1.80 1.59 -26.80
C PRO A 209 0.68 0.85 -26.07
N LYS A 210 -0.57 1.06 -26.49
CA LYS A 210 -1.76 0.46 -25.87
C LYS A 210 -1.76 -1.08 -25.93
N ASN A 211 -1.17 -1.65 -26.98
CA ASN A 211 -1.12 -3.09 -27.23
C ASN A 211 -0.27 -3.89 -26.21
N MET A 212 0.50 -3.22 -25.36
CA MET A 212 1.26 -3.86 -24.29
C MET A 212 0.55 -3.87 -22.93
N LEU A 213 -0.62 -3.24 -22.82
CA LEU A 213 -1.34 -3.07 -21.58
C LEU A 213 -2.23 -4.29 -21.27
N PRO A 214 -2.38 -4.68 -19.98
CA PRO A 214 -3.26 -5.75 -19.57
C PRO A 214 -4.74 -5.36 -19.72
N GLU A 215 -5.62 -6.36 -19.85
CA GLU A 215 -7.06 -6.15 -19.68
C GLU A 215 -7.36 -5.80 -18.23
N VAL A 216 -8.19 -4.77 -18.01
CA VAL A 216 -8.60 -4.35 -16.66
C VAL A 216 -9.87 -5.09 -16.25
N LYS A 217 -9.82 -5.74 -15.10
CA LYS A 217 -10.88 -6.60 -14.57
C LYS A 217 -11.38 -6.11 -13.20
N PRO A 218 -12.56 -6.56 -12.75
CA PRO A 218 -12.97 -6.42 -11.36
C PRO A 218 -11.94 -7.03 -10.39
N SER A 219 -11.89 -6.52 -9.16
CA SER A 219 -10.99 -7.03 -8.11
C SER A 219 -11.39 -8.43 -7.61
N SER A 220 -12.64 -8.83 -7.84
CA SER A 220 -13.21 -10.14 -7.51
C SER A 220 -13.86 -10.75 -8.74
N GLU A 221 -13.13 -11.59 -9.45
CA GLU A 221 -13.56 -12.33 -10.66
C GLU A 221 -12.61 -13.50 -10.86
N VAL A 222 -13.07 -14.60 -11.46
CA VAL A 222 -12.19 -15.70 -11.86
C VAL A 222 -11.47 -15.32 -13.16
N TYR A 223 -10.20 -14.95 -13.07
CA TYR A 223 -9.38 -14.49 -14.21
C TYR A 223 -8.82 -15.63 -15.04
N GLY A 224 -8.72 -16.80 -14.45
CA GLY A 224 -8.16 -18.00 -15.03
C GLY A 224 -7.86 -19.02 -13.93
N LYS A 225 -7.09 -20.02 -14.28
CA LYS A 225 -6.67 -21.07 -13.36
C LYS A 225 -5.15 -21.23 -13.40
N THR A 226 -4.59 -21.74 -12.32
CA THR A 226 -3.19 -22.19 -12.33
C THR A 226 -3.02 -23.34 -13.32
N ILE A 227 -1.85 -23.42 -13.96
CA ILE A 227 -1.50 -24.65 -14.66
C ILE A 227 -1.12 -25.74 -13.65
N ASP A 228 -1.42 -26.98 -14.00
CA ASP A 228 -1.19 -28.16 -13.17
C ASP A 228 0.26 -28.29 -12.70
N TYR A 229 1.21 -27.97 -13.56
CA TYR A 229 2.65 -28.00 -13.26
C TYR A 229 3.04 -27.11 -12.06
N HIS A 230 2.37 -25.97 -11.87
CA HIS A 230 2.68 -25.05 -10.77
C HIS A 230 1.92 -25.38 -9.49
N PHE A 231 0.91 -26.24 -9.54
CA PHE A 231 0.03 -26.48 -8.41
C PHE A 231 -0.33 -27.97 -8.20
N TYR A 232 0.69 -28.81 -8.02
CA TYR A 232 0.55 -30.23 -7.63
C TYR A 232 -0.42 -31.03 -8.48
N GLY A 233 -0.48 -30.76 -9.77
CA GLY A 233 -1.40 -31.44 -10.68
C GLY A 233 -2.86 -31.00 -10.62
N GLN A 234 -3.12 -29.83 -10.00
CA GLN A 234 -4.47 -29.24 -9.89
C GLN A 234 -4.54 -27.88 -10.60
N GLU A 235 -5.68 -27.61 -11.19
CA GLU A 235 -6.05 -26.30 -11.68
C GLU A 235 -6.85 -25.55 -10.61
N VAL A 236 -6.26 -24.54 -9.98
CA VAL A 236 -6.91 -23.73 -8.94
C VAL A 236 -7.32 -22.37 -9.52
N PRO A 237 -8.56 -21.88 -9.28
CA PRO A 237 -8.98 -20.57 -9.75
C PRO A 237 -8.12 -19.43 -9.16
N ILE A 238 -7.66 -18.51 -10.01
CA ILE A 238 -7.06 -17.25 -9.64
C ILE A 238 -8.20 -16.23 -9.69
N ALA A 239 -8.64 -15.71 -8.53
CA ALA A 239 -9.97 -15.14 -8.42
C ALA A 239 -10.10 -13.82 -7.65
N GLY A 240 -9.03 -13.32 -7.06
CA GLY A 240 -9.00 -12.05 -6.37
C GLY A 240 -7.68 -11.33 -6.64
N VAL A 241 -7.74 -10.05 -7.01
CA VAL A 241 -6.56 -9.20 -7.21
C VAL A 241 -6.86 -7.81 -6.67
N ALA A 242 -5.97 -7.28 -5.82
CA ALA A 242 -5.99 -5.88 -5.41
C ALA A 242 -4.59 -5.41 -4.99
N GLY A 243 -4.32 -4.13 -5.17
CA GLY A 243 -3.15 -3.49 -4.58
C GLY A 243 -3.15 -3.59 -3.06
N ASP A 244 -1.99 -3.63 -2.44
CA ASP A 244 -1.81 -3.93 -1.00
C ASP A 244 -2.68 -3.05 -0.08
N GLN A 245 -2.73 -1.75 -0.34
CA GLN A 245 -3.50 -0.82 0.51
C GLN A 245 -5.00 -0.95 0.29
N GLN A 246 -5.45 -1.23 -0.93
CA GLN A 246 -6.83 -1.50 -1.26
C GLN A 246 -7.28 -2.87 -0.70
N ALA A 247 -6.43 -3.88 -0.78
CA ALA A 247 -6.67 -5.17 -0.15
C ALA A 247 -6.81 -5.02 1.37
N ALA A 248 -5.95 -4.24 2.02
CA ALA A 248 -6.05 -3.96 3.46
C ALA A 248 -7.36 -3.25 3.82
N LEU A 249 -7.82 -2.28 3.01
CA LEU A 249 -9.13 -1.63 3.19
C LEU A 249 -10.27 -2.66 3.13
N PHE A 250 -10.21 -3.57 2.16
CA PHE A 250 -11.20 -4.64 2.01
C PHE A 250 -11.14 -5.67 3.14
N GLY A 251 -9.93 -6.06 3.56
CA GLY A 251 -9.70 -6.98 4.68
C GLY A 251 -10.11 -6.42 6.04
N GLN A 252 -10.10 -5.11 6.19
CA GLN A 252 -10.65 -4.39 7.33
C GLN A 252 -12.19 -4.28 7.28
N ALA A 253 -12.85 -4.87 6.27
CA ALA A 253 -14.29 -4.72 6.04
C ALA A 253 -14.75 -3.25 5.98
N CYS A 254 -13.92 -2.36 5.43
CA CYS A 254 -14.24 -0.95 5.22
C CYS A 254 -15.09 -0.80 3.95
N PHE A 255 -16.35 -1.24 4.01
CA PHE A 255 -17.24 -1.34 2.85
C PHE A 255 -18.14 -0.12 2.68
N GLU A 256 -18.36 0.63 3.76
CA GLU A 256 -19.26 1.77 3.75
C GLU A 256 -18.51 3.08 3.44
N ARG A 257 -19.25 4.04 2.89
CA ARG A 257 -18.70 5.37 2.66
C ARG A 257 -18.33 6.03 3.99
N GLY A 258 -17.08 6.43 4.12
CA GLY A 258 -16.55 7.04 5.34
C GLY A 258 -15.79 6.07 6.24
N ASP A 259 -15.78 4.78 5.91
CA ASP A 259 -14.90 3.82 6.58
C ASP A 259 -13.44 4.15 6.26
N VAL A 260 -12.60 4.13 7.29
CA VAL A 260 -11.19 4.49 7.19
C VAL A 260 -10.32 3.41 7.80
N LYS A 261 -9.24 3.09 7.11
CA LYS A 261 -8.16 2.27 7.67
C LYS A 261 -6.82 3.00 7.63
N ASN A 262 -5.93 2.70 8.56
CA ASN A 262 -4.52 3.09 8.51
C ASN A 262 -3.61 1.89 8.75
N THR A 263 -2.71 1.64 7.81
CA THR A 263 -1.68 0.60 7.92
C THR A 263 -0.37 1.23 8.39
N TYR A 264 0.11 0.84 9.56
CA TYR A 264 1.39 1.29 10.13
C TYR A 264 2.51 0.30 9.76
N GLY A 265 3.01 0.43 8.54
CA GLY A 265 4.20 -0.28 8.04
C GLY A 265 5.48 0.54 8.21
N THR A 266 6.44 0.39 7.31
CA THR A 266 7.63 1.27 7.20
C THR A 266 7.21 2.72 7.05
N GLY A 267 6.30 3.00 6.11
CA GLY A 267 5.47 4.21 6.07
C GLY A 267 4.09 3.94 6.65
N GLY A 268 3.22 4.94 6.64
CA GLY A 268 1.80 4.85 6.99
C GLY A 268 0.94 5.12 5.75
N PHE A 269 -0.08 4.31 5.55
CA PHE A 269 -1.01 4.50 4.42
C PHE A 269 -2.45 4.48 4.92
N MET A 270 -3.09 5.63 4.82
CA MET A 270 -4.47 5.81 5.21
C MET A 270 -5.37 5.84 3.98
N LEU A 271 -6.43 5.05 3.97
CA LEU A 271 -7.45 5.05 2.93
C LEU A 271 -8.83 5.25 3.55
N MET A 272 -9.60 6.15 2.93
CA MET A 272 -11.03 6.37 3.23
C MET A 272 -11.86 5.89 2.04
N ASN A 273 -12.80 4.99 2.27
CA ASN A 273 -13.81 4.61 1.26
C ASN A 273 -14.75 5.81 1.00
N THR A 274 -14.82 6.29 -0.23
CA THR A 274 -15.68 7.40 -0.62
C THR A 274 -16.95 6.95 -1.37
N GLY A 275 -17.18 5.64 -1.46
CA GLY A 275 -18.30 5.03 -2.17
C GLY A 275 -18.13 5.15 -3.69
N ASP A 276 -19.22 5.44 -4.38
CA ASP A 276 -19.29 5.55 -5.83
C ASP A 276 -18.77 6.89 -6.41
N LYS A 277 -18.18 7.74 -5.56
CA LYS A 277 -17.70 9.08 -5.96
C LYS A 277 -16.20 9.19 -5.88
N ALA A 278 -15.57 9.51 -7.00
CA ALA A 278 -14.18 9.96 -7.05
C ALA A 278 -14.10 11.39 -6.49
N VAL A 279 -13.70 11.51 -5.23
CA VAL A 279 -13.54 12.82 -4.58
C VAL A 279 -12.25 13.48 -5.05
N LYS A 280 -12.36 14.67 -5.66
CA LYS A 280 -11.17 15.48 -6.01
C LYS A 280 -10.60 16.10 -4.75
N SER A 281 -9.34 15.81 -4.46
CA SER A 281 -8.67 16.38 -3.29
C SER A 281 -8.04 17.74 -3.63
N GLU A 282 -8.25 18.72 -2.74
CA GLU A 282 -7.56 20.02 -2.73
C GLU A 282 -6.52 20.11 -1.60
N SER A 283 -6.51 19.11 -0.72
CA SER A 283 -5.65 19.06 0.47
C SER A 283 -4.45 18.10 0.31
N GLY A 284 -4.06 17.78 -0.92
CA GLY A 284 -2.87 16.96 -1.19
C GLY A 284 -3.08 15.45 -1.03
N LEU A 285 -4.31 14.96 -0.96
CA LEU A 285 -4.61 13.52 -1.01
C LEU A 285 -4.59 12.99 -2.45
N LEU A 286 -4.46 11.69 -2.59
CA LEU A 286 -4.66 10.98 -3.85
C LEU A 286 -6.10 10.46 -3.91
N THR A 287 -6.67 10.45 -5.12
CA THR A 287 -7.92 9.73 -5.39
C THR A 287 -7.57 8.46 -6.16
N THR A 288 -8.10 7.34 -5.72
CA THR A 288 -7.80 6.02 -6.29
C THR A 288 -9.07 5.16 -6.33
N ILE A 289 -9.05 4.04 -7.03
CA ILE A 289 -10.12 3.05 -6.97
C ILE A 289 -9.81 2.10 -5.81
N ALA A 290 -10.76 1.94 -4.90
CA ALA A 290 -10.64 1.03 -3.77
C ALA A 290 -10.78 -0.43 -4.21
N TYR A 291 -11.83 -0.75 -4.95
CA TYR A 291 -12.09 -2.06 -5.55
C TYR A 291 -13.21 -1.97 -6.58
N GLY A 292 -13.27 -2.97 -7.47
CA GLY A 292 -14.39 -3.17 -8.40
C GLY A 292 -15.00 -4.56 -8.19
N ILE A 293 -16.32 -4.61 -7.96
CA ILE A 293 -17.09 -5.85 -7.77
C ILE A 293 -18.45 -5.68 -8.44
N ASP A 294 -18.94 -6.73 -9.12
CA ASP A 294 -20.27 -6.75 -9.74
C ASP A 294 -20.56 -5.56 -10.67
N GLY A 295 -19.57 -5.16 -11.46
CA GLY A 295 -19.68 -4.07 -12.42
C GLY A 295 -19.74 -2.66 -11.79
N LYS A 296 -19.43 -2.54 -10.50
CA LYS A 296 -19.37 -1.27 -9.77
C LYS A 296 -17.99 -1.07 -9.17
N VAL A 297 -17.55 0.18 -9.13
CA VAL A 297 -16.32 0.55 -8.44
C VAL A 297 -16.63 1.40 -7.21
N ASN A 298 -15.84 1.19 -6.16
CA ASN A 298 -15.75 2.09 -5.03
C ASN A 298 -14.44 2.86 -5.15
N TYR A 299 -14.48 4.15 -4.84
CA TYR A 299 -13.32 5.01 -4.80
C TYR A 299 -12.79 5.17 -3.37
N ALA A 300 -11.56 5.63 -3.26
CA ALA A 300 -10.96 5.99 -1.98
C ALA A 300 -10.13 7.27 -2.10
N LEU A 301 -10.07 8.03 -1.01
CA LEU A 301 -9.02 9.00 -0.77
C LEU A 301 -7.86 8.30 -0.08
N GLU A 302 -6.64 8.59 -0.51
CA GLU A 302 -5.42 8.04 0.07
C GLU A 302 -4.48 9.14 0.54
N GLY A 303 -3.98 8.99 1.79
CA GLY A 303 -2.89 9.76 2.32
C GLY A 303 -1.69 8.88 2.62
N SER A 304 -0.51 9.30 2.13
CA SER A 304 0.75 8.57 2.28
C SER A 304 1.65 9.28 3.29
N ILE A 305 2.03 8.60 4.36
CA ILE A 305 2.98 9.02 5.38
C ILE A 305 4.28 8.26 5.13
N PHE A 306 5.35 8.96 4.75
CA PHE A 306 6.58 8.29 4.30
C PHE A 306 7.36 7.62 5.44
N VAL A 307 7.24 8.12 6.65
CA VAL A 307 7.96 7.62 7.81
C VAL A 307 6.98 7.32 8.95
N SER A 308 6.77 6.05 9.23
CA SER A 308 5.95 5.54 10.32
C SER A 308 6.76 4.54 11.15
N GLY A 309 6.59 3.25 10.99
CA GLY A 309 7.36 2.24 11.72
C GLY A 309 8.87 2.34 11.51
N SER A 310 9.33 2.93 10.41
CA SER A 310 10.74 3.24 10.17
C SER A 310 11.32 4.22 11.19
N ALA A 311 10.52 5.08 11.83
CA ALA A 311 10.97 5.91 12.93
C ALA A 311 11.32 5.07 14.17
N ILE A 312 10.54 4.02 14.45
CA ILE A 312 10.82 3.08 15.54
C ILE A 312 12.08 2.24 15.22
N GLN A 313 12.22 1.82 13.97
CA GLN A 313 13.44 1.14 13.52
C GLN A 313 14.68 2.03 13.67
N TRP A 314 14.55 3.32 13.32
CA TRP A 314 15.62 4.29 13.50
C TRP A 314 16.03 4.47 14.98
N LEU A 315 15.08 4.50 15.91
CA LEU A 315 15.39 4.48 17.35
C LEU A 315 16.18 3.24 17.76
N ARG A 316 15.90 2.07 17.15
CA ARG A 316 16.56 0.80 17.43
C ARG A 316 17.92 0.70 16.74
N ASP A 317 17.96 0.84 15.43
CA ASP A 317 19.11 0.49 14.58
C ASP A 317 20.06 1.68 14.39
N GLY A 318 19.50 2.88 14.19
CA GLY A 318 20.25 4.11 13.97
C GLY A 318 20.78 4.73 15.27
N LEU A 319 19.89 5.03 16.19
CA LEU A 319 20.24 5.69 17.46
C LEU A 319 20.58 4.72 18.59
N ARG A 320 20.18 3.46 18.46
CA ARG A 320 20.39 2.41 19.49
C ARG A 320 19.84 2.79 20.86
N MET A 321 18.74 3.53 20.87
CA MET A 321 18.06 3.95 22.10
C MET A 321 17.17 2.86 22.68
N ILE A 322 16.72 1.93 21.83
CA ILE A 322 15.95 0.74 22.19
C ILE A 322 16.58 -0.49 21.54
N ASN A 323 16.36 -1.68 22.10
CA ASN A 323 16.85 -2.94 21.54
C ASN A 323 15.79 -3.70 20.73
N SER A 324 14.52 -3.36 20.94
CA SER A 324 13.39 -3.97 20.23
C SER A 324 12.23 -2.95 20.13
N ALA A 325 11.36 -3.10 19.13
CA ALA A 325 10.24 -2.19 18.93
C ALA A 325 9.30 -2.10 20.15
N PRO A 326 8.94 -3.18 20.87
CA PRO A 326 8.12 -3.10 22.09
C PRO A 326 8.69 -2.22 23.20
N GLN A 327 10.02 -2.06 23.27
CA GLN A 327 10.62 -1.18 24.27
C GLN A 327 10.26 0.29 24.08
N SER A 328 9.83 0.72 22.89
CA SER A 328 9.35 2.08 22.65
C SER A 328 8.15 2.43 23.56
N GLU A 329 7.22 1.50 23.72
CA GLU A 329 6.10 1.65 24.66
C GLU A 329 6.57 1.74 26.11
N SER A 330 7.45 0.82 26.51
CA SER A 330 7.96 0.76 27.88
C SER A 330 8.70 2.05 28.28
N TYR A 331 9.41 2.68 27.36
CA TYR A 331 10.07 3.96 27.62
C TYR A 331 9.10 5.13 27.60
N ALA A 332 8.20 5.19 26.63
CA ALA A 332 7.22 6.29 26.49
C ALA A 332 6.30 6.43 27.70
N THR A 333 5.97 5.29 28.36
CA THR A 333 5.09 5.26 29.54
C THR A 333 5.78 5.60 30.86
N ARG A 334 7.11 5.84 30.85
CA ARG A 334 7.87 6.27 32.05
C ARG A 334 7.80 7.77 32.32
N VAL A 335 7.36 8.52 31.36
CA VAL A 335 7.22 9.99 31.45
C VAL A 335 5.78 10.38 31.13
N ASP A 336 5.29 11.43 31.81
CA ASP A 336 3.90 11.86 31.66
C ASP A 336 3.66 12.66 30.37
N SER A 337 4.73 13.29 29.82
CA SER A 337 4.68 14.11 28.60
C SER A 337 6.00 14.05 27.85
N THR A 338 6.08 14.68 26.68
CA THR A 338 7.33 14.90 25.95
C THR A 338 8.10 16.13 26.45
N GLU A 339 7.60 16.84 27.47
CA GLU A 339 8.13 18.13 27.94
C GLU A 339 8.33 19.16 26.80
N GLY A 340 7.44 19.10 25.79
CA GLY A 340 7.48 20.01 24.64
C GLY A 340 8.47 19.60 23.55
N VAL A 341 9.04 18.39 23.62
CA VAL A 341 9.86 17.84 22.54
C VAL A 341 8.97 17.34 21.42
N TYR A 342 9.30 17.73 20.18
CA TYR A 342 8.68 17.24 18.94
C TYR A 342 9.75 16.69 18.02
N VAL A 343 9.50 15.50 17.46
CA VAL A 343 10.33 14.88 16.44
C VAL A 343 9.54 14.88 15.14
N VAL A 344 10.06 15.52 14.09
CA VAL A 344 9.50 15.46 12.75
C VAL A 344 10.35 14.49 11.93
N PRO A 345 9.88 13.26 11.67
CA PRO A 345 10.72 12.21 11.08
C PRO A 345 10.73 12.28 9.54
N ALA A 346 11.06 13.42 8.98
CA ALA A 346 11.10 13.64 7.52
C ALA A 346 12.37 13.06 6.87
N PHE A 347 12.71 11.79 7.14
CA PHE A 347 13.96 11.17 6.67
C PHE A 347 14.09 11.11 5.15
N VAL A 348 12.96 11.01 4.46
CA VAL A 348 12.84 10.97 2.99
C VAL A 348 11.88 12.05 2.48
N GLY A 349 11.76 13.14 3.22
CA GLY A 349 10.77 14.19 2.99
C GLY A 349 9.46 13.98 3.75
N LEU A 350 8.52 14.88 3.54
CA LEU A 350 7.16 14.82 4.09
C LEU A 350 6.18 14.39 2.98
N GLY A 351 5.32 13.43 3.30
CA GLY A 351 4.21 13.00 2.45
C GLY A 351 2.99 13.90 2.58
N THR A 352 1.81 13.31 2.50
CA THR A 352 0.52 14.00 2.64
C THR A 352 0.39 14.70 4.00
N PRO A 353 -0.13 15.94 4.07
CA PRO A 353 -0.58 16.77 2.95
C PRO A 353 0.52 17.70 2.37
N TYR A 354 1.73 17.61 2.86
CA TYR A 354 2.80 18.60 2.62
C TYR A 354 3.51 18.42 1.29
N TRP A 355 3.76 17.17 0.87
CA TRP A 355 4.49 16.80 -0.35
C TRP A 355 5.82 17.55 -0.53
N ASP A 356 6.60 17.62 0.54
CA ASP A 356 7.90 18.29 0.57
C ASP A 356 9.05 17.25 0.55
N SER A 357 9.58 16.98 -0.62
CA SER A 357 10.67 16.00 -0.82
C SER A 357 12.03 16.49 -0.30
N GLU A 358 12.18 17.81 -0.07
CA GLU A 358 13.44 18.42 0.39
C GLU A 358 13.51 18.54 1.92
N ALA A 359 12.38 18.46 2.62
CA ALA A 359 12.38 18.43 4.07
C ALA A 359 13.23 17.28 4.61
N ARG A 360 13.91 17.51 5.71
CA ARG A 360 14.67 16.50 6.45
C ARG A 360 14.27 16.49 7.90
N GLY A 361 14.46 15.33 8.57
CA GLY A 361 14.08 15.13 9.95
C GLY A 361 14.65 16.20 10.89
N ALA A 362 13.84 16.66 11.84
CA ALA A 362 14.21 17.69 12.80
C ALA A 362 13.65 17.38 14.19
N ILE A 363 14.28 17.94 15.20
CA ILE A 363 13.89 17.81 16.61
C ILE A 363 13.80 19.21 17.21
N PHE A 364 12.70 19.48 17.89
CA PHE A 364 12.45 20.79 18.52
C PHE A 364 12.11 20.63 20.00
N GLY A 365 12.26 21.70 20.77
CA GLY A 365 11.82 21.76 22.17
C GLY A 365 12.79 21.13 23.16
N LEU A 366 14.04 20.82 22.78
CA LEU A 366 15.03 20.26 23.70
C LEU A 366 15.37 21.22 24.82
N SER A 367 15.45 20.72 26.03
CA SER A 367 15.95 21.40 27.21
C SER A 367 17.05 20.56 27.88
N ARG A 368 17.72 21.13 28.89
CA ARG A 368 18.71 20.35 29.67
C ARG A 368 18.09 19.19 30.43
N GLY A 369 16.80 19.25 30.73
CA GLY A 369 16.05 18.17 31.39
C GLY A 369 15.48 17.11 30.45
N THR A 370 15.68 17.24 29.13
CA THR A 370 15.22 16.25 28.18
C THR A 370 16.01 14.96 28.34
N GLU A 371 15.30 13.87 28.60
CA GLU A 371 15.84 12.52 28.75
C GLU A 371 15.48 11.66 27.55
N LYS A 372 16.08 10.49 27.47
CA LYS A 372 15.86 9.49 26.43
C LYS A 372 14.38 9.12 26.26
N GLU A 373 13.66 9.01 27.37
CA GLU A 373 12.24 8.69 27.42
C GLU A 373 11.36 9.71 26.71
N HIS A 374 11.64 11.00 26.91
CA HIS A 374 10.97 12.10 26.24
C HIS A 374 11.18 12.05 24.74
N PHE A 375 12.41 11.74 24.31
CA PHE A 375 12.77 11.64 22.91
C PHE A 375 12.07 10.45 22.22
N ILE A 376 12.08 9.26 22.86
CA ILE A 376 11.40 8.07 22.33
C ILE A 376 9.89 8.31 22.25
N ARG A 377 9.29 8.90 23.29
CA ARG A 377 7.87 9.24 23.31
C ARG A 377 7.52 10.22 22.19
N ALA A 378 8.26 11.30 22.01
CA ALA A 378 8.04 12.29 20.95
C ALA A 378 8.15 11.64 19.56
N THR A 379 9.06 10.67 19.38
CA THR A 379 9.20 9.96 18.13
C THR A 379 7.96 9.11 17.81
N ILE A 380 7.42 8.36 18.76
CA ILE A 380 6.22 7.55 18.50
C ILE A 380 4.94 8.39 18.46
N GLU A 381 4.85 9.49 19.20
CA GLU A 381 3.74 10.45 19.08
C GLU A 381 3.69 11.08 17.67
N SER A 382 4.84 11.24 17.00
CA SER A 382 4.90 11.80 15.64
C SER A 382 4.12 10.99 14.61
N LEU A 383 4.02 9.66 14.80
CA LEU A 383 3.21 8.79 13.94
C LEU A 383 1.73 9.19 14.01
N CYS A 384 1.28 9.53 15.22
CA CYS A 384 -0.12 9.87 15.48
C CYS A 384 -0.45 11.29 15.00
N TYR A 385 0.46 12.23 15.13
CA TYR A 385 0.27 13.57 14.57
C TYR A 385 0.17 13.56 13.05
N GLN A 386 1.07 12.83 12.37
CA GLN A 386 0.99 12.68 10.90
C GLN A 386 -0.33 12.04 10.47
N THR A 387 -0.83 11.06 11.21
CA THR A 387 -2.14 10.44 10.97
C THR A 387 -3.27 11.47 11.12
N ARG A 388 -3.21 12.36 12.11
CA ARG A 388 -4.17 13.45 12.27
C ARG A 388 -4.14 14.42 11.09
N ASP A 389 -2.95 14.81 10.62
CA ASP A 389 -2.81 15.67 9.43
C ASP A 389 -3.55 15.09 8.22
N VAL A 390 -3.40 13.79 7.98
CA VAL A 390 -4.08 13.08 6.87
C VAL A 390 -5.58 13.00 7.10
N MET A 391 -6.01 12.67 8.30
CA MET A 391 -7.43 12.52 8.65
C MET A 391 -8.20 13.84 8.53
N GLU A 392 -7.62 14.96 8.96
CA GLU A 392 -8.19 16.29 8.78
C GLU A 392 -8.33 16.64 7.30
N ALA A 393 -7.32 16.32 6.47
CA ALA A 393 -7.39 16.50 5.02
C ALA A 393 -8.51 15.64 4.39
N MET A 394 -8.66 14.38 4.82
CA MET A 394 -9.72 13.49 4.34
C MET A 394 -11.11 14.02 4.68
N SER A 395 -11.33 14.41 5.94
CA SER A 395 -12.62 14.96 6.37
C SER A 395 -12.97 16.26 5.64
N LYS A 396 -11.98 17.14 5.45
CA LYS A 396 -12.16 18.40 4.72
C LYS A 396 -12.56 18.19 3.27
N ASP A 397 -11.85 17.31 2.55
CA ASP A 397 -12.07 17.10 1.11
C ASP A 397 -13.32 16.25 0.83
N SER A 398 -13.61 15.26 1.67
CA SER A 398 -14.77 14.39 1.50
C SER A 398 -16.07 14.95 2.07
N GLY A 399 -15.99 15.87 3.03
CA GLY A 399 -17.12 16.32 3.83
C GLY A 399 -17.68 15.25 4.77
N ILE A 400 -16.86 14.23 5.11
CA ILE A 400 -17.26 13.11 5.96
C ILE A 400 -16.51 13.19 7.29
N ASP A 401 -17.23 13.12 8.41
CA ASP A 401 -16.66 12.97 9.74
C ASP A 401 -16.36 11.49 10.00
N VAL A 402 -15.09 11.18 10.24
CA VAL A 402 -14.65 9.80 10.53
C VAL A 402 -15.14 9.35 11.88
N GLN A 403 -15.89 8.25 11.92
CA GLN A 403 -16.47 7.72 13.15
C GLN A 403 -15.53 6.77 13.90
N SER A 404 -14.77 5.98 13.19
CA SER A 404 -13.72 5.11 13.72
C SER A 404 -12.56 4.97 12.76
N LEU A 405 -11.38 4.70 13.29
CA LEU A 405 -10.16 4.43 12.54
C LEU A 405 -9.76 2.97 12.76
N ARG A 406 -9.89 2.13 11.75
CA ARG A 406 -9.38 0.76 11.78
C ARG A 406 -7.90 0.73 11.48
N VAL A 407 -7.14 -0.05 12.23
CA VAL A 407 -5.68 -0.02 12.19
C VAL A 407 -5.08 -1.42 12.02
N ASP A 408 -3.96 -1.48 11.31
CA ASP A 408 -3.15 -2.68 11.15
C ASP A 408 -1.67 -2.34 10.94
N GLY A 409 -0.85 -3.37 10.79
CA GLY A 409 0.60 -3.24 10.63
C GLY A 409 1.37 -3.36 11.94
N GLY A 410 2.69 -3.32 11.86
CA GLY A 410 3.57 -3.69 12.97
C GLY A 410 3.49 -2.80 14.22
N ALA A 411 3.18 -1.52 14.06
CA ALA A 411 3.15 -0.57 15.20
C ALA A 411 1.86 -0.66 16.02
N VAL A 412 0.80 -1.30 15.52
CA VAL A 412 -0.50 -1.37 16.24
C VAL A 412 -0.46 -2.21 17.52
N LYS A 413 0.58 -3.02 17.69
CA LYS A 413 0.81 -3.79 18.93
C LYS A 413 1.19 -2.92 20.13
N ASN A 414 1.60 -1.67 19.87
CA ASN A 414 1.92 -0.69 20.90
C ASN A 414 0.66 0.02 21.37
N ASN A 415 0.18 -0.32 22.56
CA ASN A 415 -1.06 0.25 23.11
C ASN A 415 -0.96 1.75 23.43
N PHE A 416 0.25 2.25 23.75
CA PHE A 416 0.47 3.67 23.92
C PHE A 416 0.19 4.43 22.62
N ILE A 417 0.74 3.95 21.47
CA ILE A 417 0.48 4.55 20.16
C ILE A 417 -1.02 4.53 19.87
N MET A 418 -1.72 3.43 20.10
CA MET A 418 -3.14 3.29 19.80
C MET A 418 -4.00 4.22 20.65
N GLN A 419 -3.74 4.33 21.96
CA GLN A 419 -4.46 5.26 22.82
C GLN A 419 -4.16 6.72 22.45
N PHE A 420 -2.88 7.06 22.26
CA PHE A 420 -2.50 8.42 21.86
C PHE A 420 -3.06 8.79 20.49
N GLN A 421 -3.14 7.81 19.57
CA GLN A 421 -3.80 8.01 18.27
C GLN A 421 -5.27 8.37 18.45
N ALA A 422 -6.02 7.60 19.26
CA ALA A 422 -7.43 7.88 19.54
C ALA A 422 -7.60 9.29 20.15
N ASP A 423 -6.73 9.64 21.10
CA ASP A 423 -6.74 10.91 21.79
C ASP A 423 -6.49 12.09 20.84
N ILE A 424 -5.46 11.99 19.99
CA ILE A 424 -5.04 13.11 19.14
C ILE A 424 -5.97 13.34 17.94
N VAL A 425 -6.60 12.28 17.40
CA VAL A 425 -7.59 12.41 16.32
C VAL A 425 -9.02 12.61 16.84
N ASN A 426 -9.23 12.47 18.14
CA ASN A 426 -10.56 12.51 18.79
C ASN A 426 -11.57 11.53 18.15
N THR A 427 -11.11 10.35 17.81
CA THR A 427 -11.90 9.30 17.15
C THR A 427 -11.47 7.94 17.68
N SER A 428 -12.43 7.01 17.85
CA SER A 428 -12.11 5.66 18.28
C SER A 428 -11.14 4.97 17.30
N VAL A 429 -10.15 4.28 17.86
CA VAL A 429 -9.23 3.42 17.11
C VAL A 429 -9.58 1.97 17.35
N GLU A 430 -9.75 1.19 16.30
CA GLU A 430 -10.19 -0.20 16.34
C GLU A 430 -9.11 -1.12 15.77
N ARG A 431 -8.58 -2.01 16.60
CA ARG A 431 -7.58 -3.01 16.23
C ARG A 431 -8.27 -4.37 16.06
N PRO A 432 -8.17 -5.02 14.87
CA PRO A 432 -8.76 -6.33 14.63
C PRO A 432 -7.92 -7.46 15.25
N GLU A 433 -8.56 -8.61 15.52
CA GLU A 433 -7.87 -9.83 15.95
C GLU A 433 -6.84 -10.30 14.88
N ILE A 434 -7.21 -10.24 13.61
CA ILE A 434 -6.34 -10.62 12.50
C ILE A 434 -5.70 -9.36 11.92
N GLN A 435 -4.41 -9.20 12.14
CA GLN A 435 -3.65 -8.02 11.71
C GLN A 435 -3.07 -8.16 10.29
N GLU A 436 -3.14 -9.36 9.69
CA GLU A 436 -2.74 -9.63 8.29
C GLU A 436 -3.88 -9.24 7.32
N THR A 437 -4.40 -8.03 7.46
CA THR A 437 -5.59 -7.53 6.76
C THR A 437 -5.37 -7.41 5.25
N THR A 438 -4.15 -7.14 4.81
CA THR A 438 -3.78 -7.08 3.39
C THR A 438 -3.99 -8.43 2.71
N ALA A 439 -3.42 -9.49 3.26
CA ALA A 439 -3.59 -10.85 2.74
C ALA A 439 -5.05 -11.33 2.88
N LEU A 440 -5.70 -10.99 4.00
CA LEU A 440 -7.11 -11.32 4.24
C LEU A 440 -8.03 -10.67 3.20
N GLY A 441 -7.75 -9.43 2.81
CA GLY A 441 -8.52 -8.72 1.79
C GLY A 441 -8.45 -9.40 0.43
N ALA A 442 -7.25 -9.83 0.00
CA ALA A 442 -7.09 -10.62 -1.23
C ALA A 442 -7.82 -11.97 -1.14
N ALA A 443 -7.77 -12.62 0.04
CA ALA A 443 -8.52 -13.85 0.28
C ALA A 443 -10.04 -13.63 0.18
N PHE A 444 -10.55 -12.55 0.76
CA PHE A 444 -11.98 -12.22 0.69
C PHE A 444 -12.45 -11.95 -0.75
N LEU A 445 -11.67 -11.20 -1.53
CA LEU A 445 -11.97 -10.95 -2.94
C LEU A 445 -12.02 -12.27 -3.75
N ALA A 446 -11.03 -13.13 -3.56
CA ALA A 446 -11.01 -14.44 -4.22
C ALA A 446 -12.17 -15.32 -3.74
N GLY A 447 -12.42 -15.36 -2.46
CA GLY A 447 -13.48 -16.17 -1.86
C GLY A 447 -14.88 -15.77 -2.32
N LEU A 448 -15.14 -14.48 -2.54
CA LEU A 448 -16.39 -14.00 -3.14
C LEU A 448 -16.54 -14.52 -4.56
N ALA A 449 -15.50 -14.41 -5.39
CA ALA A 449 -15.54 -14.83 -6.79
C ALA A 449 -15.77 -16.34 -6.98
N VAL A 450 -15.32 -17.17 -6.04
CA VAL A 450 -15.48 -18.63 -6.09
C VAL A 450 -16.63 -19.15 -5.21
N GLY A 451 -17.39 -18.26 -4.56
CA GLY A 451 -18.51 -18.64 -3.69
C GLY A 451 -18.11 -19.28 -2.35
N PHE A 452 -16.88 -19.00 -1.87
CA PHE A 452 -16.39 -19.43 -0.57
C PHE A 452 -17.03 -18.61 0.56
N TRP A 453 -17.24 -17.30 0.33
CA TRP A 453 -18.11 -16.41 1.08
C TRP A 453 -19.22 -15.92 0.16
N GLU A 454 -20.43 -15.76 0.69
CA GLU A 454 -21.61 -15.45 -0.11
C GLU A 454 -21.73 -13.95 -0.44
N SER A 455 -21.26 -13.08 0.46
CA SER A 455 -21.43 -11.62 0.34
C SER A 455 -20.44 -10.84 1.19
N LYS A 456 -20.36 -9.51 0.96
CA LYS A 456 -19.62 -8.59 1.85
C LYS A 456 -20.15 -8.60 3.28
N ASP A 457 -21.46 -8.79 3.49
CA ASP A 457 -22.05 -8.91 4.81
C ASP A 457 -21.58 -10.17 5.55
N ASP A 458 -21.39 -11.26 4.81
CA ASP A 458 -20.84 -12.50 5.35
C ASP A 458 -19.37 -12.32 5.75
N ILE A 459 -18.59 -11.62 4.94
CA ILE A 459 -17.23 -11.23 5.25
C ILE A 459 -17.17 -10.32 6.48
N ALA A 460 -18.05 -9.32 6.57
CA ALA A 460 -18.08 -8.38 7.69
C ALA A 460 -18.31 -9.06 9.04
N LYS A 461 -19.04 -10.18 9.07
CA LYS A 461 -19.24 -10.99 10.28
C LYS A 461 -17.96 -11.71 10.75
N ASN A 462 -17.01 -11.92 9.83
CA ASN A 462 -15.73 -12.54 10.16
C ASN A 462 -14.69 -11.51 10.67
N TRP A 463 -14.93 -10.21 10.46
CA TRP A 463 -14.11 -9.18 11.06
C TRP A 463 -14.39 -9.13 12.58
N LYS A 464 -13.36 -9.33 13.38
CA LYS A 464 -13.49 -9.35 14.84
C LYS A 464 -12.59 -8.29 15.44
N LEU A 465 -13.18 -7.52 16.37
CA LEU A 465 -12.47 -6.51 17.14
C LEU A 465 -11.65 -7.20 18.24
N GLU A 466 -10.33 -6.94 18.28
CA GLU A 466 -9.48 -7.31 19.40
C GLU A 466 -9.58 -6.29 20.52
N GLU A 467 -9.36 -5.01 20.19
CA GLU A 467 -9.38 -3.92 21.17
C GLU A 467 -9.84 -2.60 20.54
N LYS A 468 -10.56 -1.83 21.33
CA LYS A 468 -11.03 -0.48 20.98
C LYS A 468 -10.44 0.55 21.93
N PHE A 469 -9.84 1.58 21.38
CA PHE A 469 -9.28 2.70 22.12
C PHE A 469 -10.16 3.93 21.88
N ASP A 470 -10.87 4.35 22.91
CA ASP A 470 -11.71 5.56 22.85
C ASP A 470 -10.89 6.78 23.32
N PRO A 471 -11.17 8.00 22.77
CA PRO A 471 -10.50 9.24 23.19
C PRO A 471 -10.69 9.51 24.68
N LYS A 472 -9.63 9.91 25.37
CA LYS A 472 -9.63 10.25 26.80
C LYS A 472 -9.05 11.63 27.10
N MET A 473 -8.26 12.21 26.15
CA MET A 473 -7.60 13.47 26.29
C MET A 473 -8.60 14.65 26.16
N ASP A 474 -8.49 15.64 27.03
CA ASP A 474 -9.32 16.83 26.89
C ASP A 474 -8.95 17.65 25.64
N GLU A 475 -9.93 18.41 25.14
CA GLU A 475 -9.77 19.19 23.91
C GLU A 475 -8.65 20.23 24.01
N GLY A 476 -8.51 20.90 25.16
CA GLY A 476 -7.50 21.95 25.34
C GLY A 476 -6.08 21.41 25.23
N GLU A 477 -5.82 20.25 25.84
CA GLU A 477 -4.53 19.55 25.74
C GLU A 477 -4.29 19.04 24.33
N ARG A 478 -5.25 18.36 23.73
CA ARG A 478 -5.18 17.84 22.36
C ARG A 478 -4.80 18.92 21.35
N GLU A 479 -5.50 20.05 21.40
CA GLU A 479 -5.26 21.15 20.46
C GLU A 479 -3.93 21.88 20.75
N LYS A 480 -3.51 21.94 22.01
CA LYS A 480 -2.19 22.48 22.39
C LYS A 480 -1.06 21.63 21.79
N LEU A 481 -1.13 20.32 21.96
CA LEU A 481 -0.13 19.38 21.43
C LEU A 481 -0.08 19.43 19.89
N TYR A 482 -1.22 19.44 19.25
CA TYR A 482 -1.28 19.47 17.79
C TYR A 482 -0.80 20.81 17.20
N ARG A 483 -1.09 21.96 17.85
CA ARG A 483 -0.50 23.23 17.43
C ARG A 483 1.02 23.23 17.56
N GLY A 484 1.57 22.57 18.57
CA GLY A 484 3.01 22.38 18.70
C GLY A 484 3.60 21.56 17.55
N TRP A 485 2.93 20.47 17.18
CA TRP A 485 3.28 19.66 16.01
C TRP A 485 3.29 20.49 14.72
N LYS A 486 2.24 21.25 14.44
CA LYS A 486 2.15 22.09 13.22
C LYS A 486 3.31 23.08 13.13
N LYS A 487 3.68 23.73 14.25
CA LYS A 487 4.84 24.62 14.29
C LYS A 487 6.16 23.89 14.04
N ALA A 488 6.32 22.67 14.56
CA ALA A 488 7.50 21.86 14.31
C ALA A 488 7.63 21.48 12.83
N VAL A 489 6.51 21.12 12.18
CA VAL A 489 6.49 20.85 10.73
C VAL A 489 6.82 22.10 9.92
N GLU A 490 6.20 23.24 10.21
CA GLU A 490 6.51 24.52 9.55
C GLU A 490 8.00 24.87 9.65
N ALA A 491 8.60 24.73 10.84
CA ALA A 491 10.02 24.98 11.05
C ALA A 491 10.91 23.98 10.29
N THR A 492 10.48 22.73 10.19
CA THR A 492 11.17 21.69 9.38
C THR A 492 11.19 22.03 7.90
N GLN A 493 10.08 22.56 7.37
CA GLN A 493 9.97 22.95 5.96
C GLN A 493 10.80 24.17 5.58
N VAL A 494 11.10 25.03 6.54
CA VAL A 494 11.99 26.20 6.33
C VAL A 494 13.45 25.77 6.22
N PHE A 495 13.86 24.73 6.95
CA PHE A 495 15.21 24.21 6.91
C PHE A 495 15.43 23.33 5.67
N LYS A 496 16.14 23.86 4.68
CA LYS A 496 16.53 23.13 3.47
C LYS A 496 18.04 22.86 3.52
N THR A 497 18.41 21.63 3.20
CA THR A 497 19.83 21.29 2.94
C THR A 497 20.14 21.65 1.48
N GLU A 498 21.21 22.41 1.25
CA GLU A 498 21.71 22.72 -0.09
C GLU A 498 22.09 21.45 -0.87
#